data_dece307b01f45f62df68a2160aaed4e7
#
_entry.id   dece307b01f45f62df68a2160aaed4e7
#
_cell.length_a   1.000
_cell.length_b   1.000
_cell.length_c   1.000
_cell.angle_alpha   90.00
_cell.angle_beta   90.00
_cell.angle_gamma   90.00
#
_symmetry.space_group_name_H-M   'P 1'
#
loop_
_entity.id
_entity.type
_entity.pdbx_description
1 polymer ?
#
loop_
_entity_poly.entity_id
_entity_poly.type
_entity_poly.pdbx_seq_one_letter_code
_entity_poly.pdbx_strand_id
1 'polypeptide(L)'
;MTMQTDVKQAHQNQSGFMVAYPTRVKAVSFTGGGAAGFLTLFDTTSTPVSTSVTYGRSGTTVTVTKVAHGLNTGDTIGIHFEAGTGGAATDGTYVITKTGADTFTLVDINSGTITASPTAVYAVGRWLITYEATAGDSFFNGFPIPGEGVRAYNGVYAYFVNLSAANIYYG
;
A
#
# COMPACT_ATOMS: atom_id res chain seq x y z
N MET A 1 7.93 -17.92 32.17
CA MET A 1 8.00 -17.08 30.96
C MET A 1 7.68 -17.99 29.79
N THR A 2 6.48 -17.96 29.27
CA THR A 2 6.14 -18.64 28.02
C THR A 2 6.77 -17.87 26.90
N MET A 3 7.79 -18.42 26.24
CA MET A 3 8.30 -17.87 24.98
C MET A 3 7.13 -17.82 23.99
N GLN A 4 6.85 -16.65 23.48
CA GLN A 4 5.84 -16.47 22.44
C GLN A 4 6.35 -17.13 21.15
N THR A 5 5.92 -18.37 20.93
CA THR A 5 6.34 -19.21 19.79
C THR A 5 5.52 -18.97 18.53
N ASP A 6 4.72 -17.88 18.49
CA ASP A 6 3.69 -17.68 17.49
C ASP A 6 4.07 -16.69 16.38
N VAL A 7 5.37 -16.38 16.19
CA VAL A 7 5.77 -15.59 15.02
C VAL A 7 5.95 -16.53 13.84
N LYS A 8 5.05 -16.38 12.87
CA LYS A 8 5.10 -17.06 11.57
C LYS A 8 5.73 -16.13 10.53
N GLN A 9 6.22 -16.70 9.45
CA GLN A 9 6.74 -15.97 8.31
C GLN A 9 5.98 -16.35 7.05
N ALA A 10 5.67 -15.35 6.22
CA ALA A 10 5.25 -15.56 4.84
C ALA A 10 6.23 -14.87 3.91
N HIS A 11 6.54 -15.50 2.80
CA HIS A 11 7.51 -15.07 1.79
C HIS A 11 6.85 -15.00 0.42
N GLN A 12 7.18 -13.93 -0.34
CA GLN A 12 6.80 -13.78 -1.74
C GLN A 12 7.98 -13.22 -2.54
N ASN A 13 8.14 -13.69 -3.78
CA ASN A 13 9.09 -13.16 -4.76
C ASN A 13 8.41 -12.31 -5.86
N GLN A 14 7.11 -12.10 -5.74
CA GLN A 14 6.28 -11.24 -6.57
C GLN A 14 5.12 -10.71 -5.73
N SER A 15 4.47 -9.63 -6.17
CA SER A 15 3.28 -9.12 -5.48
C SER A 15 2.21 -10.19 -5.33
N GLY A 16 1.66 -10.36 -4.12
CA GLY A 16 0.72 -11.44 -3.84
C GLY A 16 0.18 -11.43 -2.40
N PHE A 17 -0.76 -12.33 -2.15
CA PHE A 17 -1.26 -12.55 -0.79
C PHE A 17 -0.19 -13.23 0.06
N MET A 18 0.17 -12.57 1.15
CA MET A 18 1.06 -13.12 2.18
C MET A 18 0.27 -13.99 3.16
N VAL A 19 -0.90 -13.51 3.58
CA VAL A 19 -1.81 -14.19 4.51
C VAL A 19 -3.24 -13.86 4.11
N ALA A 20 -4.12 -14.86 4.03
CA ALA A 20 -5.51 -14.72 3.58
C ALA A 20 -6.52 -14.78 4.74
N TYR A 21 -6.12 -14.41 5.95
CA TYR A 21 -6.97 -14.41 7.14
C TYR A 21 -6.55 -13.28 8.09
N PRO A 22 -7.39 -12.91 9.07
CA PRO A 22 -7.05 -11.89 10.06
C PRO A 22 -5.75 -12.23 10.79
N THR A 23 -4.84 -11.25 10.83
CA THR A 23 -3.53 -11.43 11.45
C THR A 23 -2.95 -10.12 11.92
N ARG A 24 -1.79 -10.17 12.57
CA ARG A 24 -1.03 -9.01 12.98
C ARG A 24 0.38 -9.08 12.40
N VAL A 25 0.73 -8.11 11.55
CA VAL A 25 2.08 -7.99 11.00
C VAL A 25 2.98 -7.33 12.04
N LYS A 26 4.04 -8.00 12.43
CA LYS A 26 4.97 -7.59 13.49
C LYS A 26 6.28 -7.05 12.95
N ALA A 27 6.72 -7.55 11.80
CA ALA A 27 7.90 -7.06 11.12
C ALA A 27 7.81 -7.36 9.61
N VAL A 28 8.64 -6.65 8.85
CA VAL A 28 8.78 -6.81 7.40
C VAL A 28 10.25 -6.88 7.06
N SER A 29 10.63 -7.73 6.12
CA SER A 29 11.93 -7.68 5.46
C SER A 29 11.76 -7.76 3.95
N PHE A 30 12.68 -7.19 3.20
CA PHE A 30 12.66 -7.28 1.75
C PHE A 30 14.08 -7.23 1.17
N THR A 31 14.19 -7.70 -0.07
CA THR A 31 15.41 -7.62 -0.87
C THR A 31 15.16 -6.66 -2.01
N GLY A 32 15.95 -5.59 -2.08
CA GLY A 32 15.88 -4.59 -3.13
C GLY A 32 16.31 -5.12 -4.47
N GLY A 33 15.82 -4.48 -5.52
CA GLY A 33 16.25 -4.68 -6.89
C GLY A 33 17.34 -3.71 -7.33
N GLY A 34 17.60 -3.65 -8.63
CA GLY A 34 18.59 -2.75 -9.23
C GLY A 34 18.13 -1.29 -9.39
N ALA A 35 16.92 -0.95 -8.99
CA ALA A 35 16.33 0.38 -9.07
C ALA A 35 15.57 0.70 -7.78
N ALA A 36 15.29 1.99 -7.55
CA ALA A 36 14.40 2.41 -6.47
C ALA A 36 13.03 1.75 -6.62
N GLY A 37 12.44 1.38 -5.50
CA GLY A 37 11.17 0.66 -5.45
C GLY A 37 10.49 0.82 -4.11
N PHE A 38 9.42 0.07 -3.90
CA PHE A 38 8.68 0.11 -2.65
C PHE A 38 7.98 -1.23 -2.36
N LEU A 39 7.66 -1.42 -1.09
CA LEU A 39 6.76 -2.45 -0.59
C LEU A 39 5.61 -1.78 0.12
N THR A 40 4.39 -2.00 -0.34
CA THR A 40 3.19 -1.58 0.39
C THR A 40 2.34 -2.79 0.77
N LEU A 41 1.82 -2.78 1.99
CA LEU A 41 0.94 -3.81 2.51
C LEU A 41 -0.49 -3.29 2.58
N PHE A 42 -1.42 -4.10 2.08
CA PHE A 42 -2.86 -3.85 2.13
C PHE A 42 -3.57 -4.91 2.96
N ASP A 43 -4.51 -4.47 3.79
CA ASP A 43 -5.53 -5.33 4.42
C ASP A 43 -6.71 -5.46 3.45
N THR A 44 -6.73 -6.51 2.68
CA THR A 44 -7.68 -6.71 1.60
C THR A 44 -7.94 -8.19 1.34
N THR A 45 -9.07 -8.47 0.68
CA THR A 45 -9.39 -9.79 0.12
C THR A 45 -9.30 -9.81 -1.41
N SER A 46 -8.94 -8.67 -2.04
CA SER A 46 -8.84 -8.53 -3.49
C SER A 46 -7.46 -8.06 -3.92
N THR A 47 -7.07 -8.40 -5.14
CA THR A 47 -5.82 -7.92 -5.74
C THR A 47 -5.86 -6.40 -5.91
N PRO A 48 -4.83 -5.67 -5.48
CA PRO A 48 -4.72 -4.24 -5.72
C PRO A 48 -4.74 -3.86 -7.19
N VAL A 49 -5.29 -2.68 -7.47
CA VAL A 49 -5.33 -2.09 -8.81
C VAL A 49 -4.14 -1.15 -8.95
N SER A 50 -3.25 -1.46 -9.88
CA SER A 50 -2.02 -0.68 -10.13
C SER A 50 -1.88 -0.24 -11.59
N THR A 51 -2.57 -0.90 -12.52
CA THR A 51 -2.45 -0.61 -13.94
C THR A 51 -3.27 0.60 -14.34
N SER A 52 -2.62 1.61 -14.93
CA SER A 52 -3.27 2.83 -15.43
C SER A 52 -4.05 3.59 -14.35
N VAL A 53 -3.56 3.58 -13.13
CA VAL A 53 -4.05 4.43 -12.05
C VAL A 53 -3.16 5.64 -11.98
N THR A 54 -3.74 6.82 -12.18
CA THR A 54 -3.04 8.10 -12.06
C THR A 54 -3.79 9.02 -11.11
N TYR A 55 -3.13 10.03 -10.59
CA TYR A 55 -3.77 10.98 -9.71
C TYR A 55 -3.21 12.40 -9.85
N GLY A 56 -3.93 13.35 -9.32
CA GLY A 56 -3.48 14.72 -9.12
C GLY A 56 -4.12 15.28 -7.85
N ARG A 57 -3.53 16.35 -7.29
CA ARG A 57 -4.05 17.02 -6.11
C ARG A 57 -4.20 18.52 -6.36
N SER A 58 -5.31 19.09 -5.91
CA SER A 58 -5.56 20.52 -5.84
C SER A 58 -6.13 20.86 -4.47
N GLY A 59 -5.40 21.67 -3.70
CA GLY A 59 -5.70 21.84 -2.29
C GLY A 59 -5.56 20.53 -1.53
N THR A 60 -6.60 20.12 -0.82
CA THR A 60 -6.68 18.82 -0.13
C THR A 60 -7.40 17.74 -0.96
N THR A 61 -7.96 18.10 -2.13
CA THR A 61 -8.69 17.15 -2.96
C THR A 61 -7.74 16.42 -3.88
N VAL A 62 -7.66 15.11 -3.72
CA VAL A 62 -6.97 14.20 -4.64
C VAL A 62 -8.00 13.62 -5.60
N THR A 63 -7.77 13.78 -6.90
CA THR A 63 -8.57 13.15 -7.95
C THR A 63 -7.78 11.97 -8.49
N VAL A 64 -8.34 10.78 -8.39
CA VAL A 64 -7.76 9.55 -8.94
C VAL A 64 -8.50 9.18 -10.21
N THR A 65 -7.74 8.84 -11.24
CA THR A 65 -8.25 8.41 -12.55
C THR A 65 -7.90 6.94 -12.79
N LYS A 66 -8.92 6.16 -13.07
CA LYS A 66 -8.81 4.74 -13.44
C LYS A 66 -10.02 4.34 -14.25
N VAL A 67 -9.83 4.01 -15.52
CA VAL A 67 -10.92 3.60 -16.42
C VAL A 67 -11.70 2.45 -15.80
N ALA A 68 -13.04 2.62 -15.76
CA ALA A 68 -13.98 1.64 -15.24
C ALA A 68 -13.61 1.10 -13.84
N HIS A 69 -13.30 2.01 -12.89
CA HIS A 69 -12.82 1.64 -11.55
C HIS A 69 -13.81 0.81 -10.72
N GLY A 70 -15.09 0.82 -11.03
CA GLY A 70 -16.12 -0.02 -10.39
C GLY A 70 -16.49 0.36 -8.95
N LEU A 71 -15.87 1.39 -8.38
CA LEU A 71 -16.14 1.84 -7.01
C LEU A 71 -17.39 2.70 -6.93
N ASN A 72 -17.97 2.80 -5.72
CA ASN A 72 -19.10 3.66 -5.39
C ASN A 72 -18.70 4.68 -4.31
N THR A 73 -19.42 5.80 -4.25
CA THR A 73 -19.27 6.74 -3.14
C THR A 73 -19.54 6.02 -1.82
N GLY A 74 -18.61 6.21 -0.86
CA GLY A 74 -18.63 5.55 0.44
C GLY A 74 -17.76 4.30 0.53
N ASP A 75 -17.24 3.79 -0.60
CA ASP A 75 -16.29 2.68 -0.56
C ASP A 75 -15.01 3.12 0.14
N THR A 76 -14.42 2.19 0.88
CA THR A 76 -13.15 2.39 1.57
C THR A 76 -12.02 1.71 0.80
N ILE A 77 -10.97 2.46 0.50
CA ILE A 77 -9.76 1.95 -0.14
C ILE A 77 -8.52 2.24 0.69
N GLY A 78 -7.56 1.32 0.66
CA GLY A 78 -6.17 1.62 0.98
C GLY A 78 -5.45 2.04 -0.30
N ILE A 79 -4.62 3.09 -0.25
CA ILE A 79 -3.92 3.61 -1.42
C ILE A 79 -2.50 4.04 -1.07
N HIS A 80 -1.58 3.76 -1.99
CA HIS A 80 -0.21 4.26 -2.02
C HIS A 80 -0.04 5.16 -3.24
N PHE A 81 0.64 6.29 -3.07
CA PHE A 81 0.86 7.32 -4.07
C PHE A 81 2.35 7.45 -4.40
N GLU A 82 2.73 7.20 -5.64
CA GLU A 82 4.08 7.50 -6.11
C GLU A 82 4.27 9.01 -6.30
N ALA A 83 5.49 9.49 -6.08
CA ALA A 83 5.79 10.92 -6.18
C ALA A 83 5.69 11.43 -7.63
N GLY A 84 5.07 12.58 -7.78
CA GLY A 84 5.02 13.33 -9.02
C GLY A 84 5.59 14.75 -8.88
N THR A 85 5.32 15.62 -9.84
CA THR A 85 5.66 17.03 -9.72
C THR A 85 4.80 17.69 -8.64
N GLY A 86 5.45 18.17 -7.58
CA GLY A 86 4.79 18.69 -6.37
C GLY A 86 4.77 17.71 -5.22
N GLY A 87 5.44 16.57 -5.34
CA GLY A 87 5.54 15.53 -4.28
C GLY A 87 4.55 14.38 -4.46
N ALA A 88 4.19 13.74 -3.36
CA ALA A 88 3.18 12.69 -3.30
C ALA A 88 1.99 13.12 -2.45
N ALA A 89 0.82 12.54 -2.69
CA ALA A 89 -0.28 12.56 -1.75
C ALA A 89 0.03 11.60 -0.60
N THR A 90 -0.69 11.71 0.51
CA THR A 90 -0.42 10.91 1.71
C THR A 90 -0.99 9.50 1.53
N ASP A 91 -0.16 8.49 1.71
CA ASP A 91 -0.61 7.10 1.78
C ASP A 91 -1.61 6.91 2.92
N GLY A 92 -2.61 6.08 2.71
CA GLY A 92 -3.57 5.86 3.76
C GLY A 92 -4.80 5.06 3.35
N THR A 93 -5.74 5.07 4.28
CA THR A 93 -7.08 4.50 4.09
C THR A 93 -8.08 5.63 3.97
N TYR A 94 -8.84 5.63 2.88
CA TYR A 94 -9.74 6.72 2.53
C TYR A 94 -11.12 6.20 2.17
N VAL A 95 -12.14 6.97 2.54
CA VAL A 95 -13.48 6.85 1.98
C VAL A 95 -13.54 7.72 0.73
N ILE A 96 -13.97 7.15 -0.39
CA ILE A 96 -13.97 7.84 -1.67
C ILE A 96 -15.31 8.46 -2.02
N THR A 97 -15.28 9.46 -2.87
CA THR A 97 -16.45 10.02 -3.55
C THR A 97 -16.32 9.76 -5.05
N LYS A 98 -17.22 8.99 -5.63
CA LYS A 98 -17.27 8.74 -7.06
C LYS A 98 -17.68 10.02 -7.79
N THR A 99 -16.90 10.44 -8.75
CA THR A 99 -17.18 11.62 -9.59
C THR A 99 -17.52 11.27 -11.04
N GLY A 100 -17.18 10.07 -11.47
CA GLY A 100 -17.47 9.56 -12.81
C GLY A 100 -17.29 8.06 -12.90
N ALA A 101 -17.42 7.51 -14.10
CA ALA A 101 -17.13 6.09 -14.36
C ALA A 101 -15.64 5.77 -14.19
N ASP A 102 -14.79 6.76 -14.49
CA ASP A 102 -13.35 6.62 -14.56
C ASP A 102 -12.63 7.46 -13.49
N THR A 103 -13.36 8.17 -12.63
CA THR A 103 -12.78 9.09 -11.65
C THR A 103 -13.47 9.04 -10.31
N PHE A 104 -12.69 9.17 -9.27
CA PHE A 104 -13.14 9.38 -7.90
C PHE A 104 -12.22 10.35 -7.16
N THR A 105 -12.70 10.91 -6.07
CA THR A 105 -11.93 11.83 -5.24
C THR A 105 -11.82 11.30 -3.81
N LEU A 106 -10.77 11.74 -3.13
CA LEU A 106 -10.57 11.58 -1.70
C LEU A 106 -9.95 12.87 -1.12
N VAL A 107 -9.97 12.99 0.19
CA VAL A 107 -9.44 14.17 0.90
C VAL A 107 -8.12 13.80 1.57
N ASP A 108 -7.02 14.39 1.11
CA ASP A 108 -5.70 14.27 1.70
C ASP A 108 -5.61 15.15 2.97
N ILE A 109 -4.85 14.70 3.96
CA ILE A 109 -4.55 15.49 5.15
C ILE A 109 -3.66 16.69 4.83
N ASN A 110 -2.83 16.57 3.78
CA ASN A 110 -1.95 17.64 3.31
C ASN A 110 -2.59 18.42 2.17
N SER A 111 -2.26 19.71 2.07
CA SER A 111 -2.68 20.59 1.00
C SER A 111 -1.53 20.85 0.01
N GLY A 112 -1.89 21.19 -1.21
CA GLY A 112 -0.92 21.56 -2.26
C GLY A 112 -1.38 21.11 -3.64
N THR A 113 -0.52 21.36 -4.64
CA THR A 113 -0.79 20.98 -6.02
C THR A 113 0.17 19.87 -6.45
N ILE A 114 -0.38 18.79 -6.99
CA ILE A 114 0.38 17.70 -7.61
C ILE A 114 -0.12 17.57 -9.04
N THR A 115 0.81 17.69 -9.98
CA THR A 115 0.55 17.65 -11.42
C THR A 115 1.35 16.53 -12.08
N ALA A 116 1.25 16.42 -13.40
CA ALA A 116 1.94 15.42 -14.22
C ALA A 116 1.44 13.98 -14.01
N SER A 117 0.25 13.81 -13.42
CA SER A 117 -0.45 12.53 -13.32
C SER A 117 0.44 11.36 -12.84
N PRO A 118 1.08 11.48 -11.67
CA PRO A 118 1.86 10.37 -11.12
C PRO A 118 0.97 9.16 -10.89
N THR A 119 1.61 8.01 -10.71
CA THR A 119 0.92 6.73 -10.53
C THR A 119 0.53 6.48 -9.08
N ALA A 120 -0.45 5.61 -8.90
CA ALA A 120 -0.87 5.12 -7.59
C ALA A 120 -1.26 3.64 -7.68
N VAL A 121 -1.28 2.98 -6.54
CA VAL A 121 -1.85 1.64 -6.39
C VAL A 121 -2.86 1.62 -5.25
N TYR A 122 -4.03 1.06 -5.48
CA TYR A 122 -5.06 0.96 -4.44
C TYR A 122 -5.68 -0.44 -4.36
N ALA A 123 -6.21 -0.78 -3.19
CA ALA A 123 -7.03 -1.96 -2.96
C ALA A 123 -8.32 -1.58 -2.24
N VAL A 124 -9.42 -2.27 -2.53
CA VAL A 124 -10.62 -2.20 -1.68
C VAL A 124 -10.25 -2.80 -0.32
N GLY A 125 -10.34 -2.00 0.74
CA GLY A 125 -9.88 -2.35 2.07
C GLY A 125 -9.02 -1.24 2.68
N ARG A 126 -7.94 -1.62 3.37
CA ARG A 126 -7.13 -0.67 4.13
C ARG A 126 -5.67 -0.70 3.68
N TRP A 127 -5.04 0.45 3.67
CA TRP A 127 -3.59 0.57 3.68
C TRP A 127 -3.06 0.22 5.07
N LEU A 128 -1.96 -0.52 5.13
CA LEU A 128 -1.32 -0.88 6.39
C LEU A 128 -0.01 -0.12 6.59
N ILE A 129 0.91 -0.22 5.64
CA ILE A 129 2.21 0.43 5.72
C ILE A 129 2.89 0.38 4.34
N THR A 130 3.74 1.40 4.07
CA THR A 130 4.64 1.42 2.91
C THR A 130 6.08 1.59 3.36
N TYR A 131 6.99 0.91 2.70
CA TYR A 131 8.45 1.06 2.82
C TYR A 131 9.00 1.42 1.45
N GLU A 132 9.64 2.57 1.37
CA GLU A 132 10.40 3.00 0.19
C GLU A 132 11.82 2.40 0.24
N ALA A 133 12.33 2.01 -0.91
CA ALA A 133 13.67 1.45 -1.06
C ALA A 133 14.44 2.21 -2.15
N THR A 134 15.68 2.57 -1.87
CA THR A 134 16.62 3.02 -2.91
C THR A 134 17.21 1.81 -3.66
N ALA A 135 17.87 2.07 -4.79
CA ALA A 135 18.49 1.00 -5.57
C ALA A 135 19.49 0.21 -4.73
N GLY A 136 19.33 -1.10 -4.67
CA GLY A 136 20.22 -2.02 -3.95
C GLY A 136 19.94 -2.16 -2.45
N ASP A 137 18.99 -1.41 -1.89
CA ASP A 137 18.61 -1.57 -0.49
C ASP A 137 18.06 -2.97 -0.23
N SER A 138 18.55 -3.61 0.83
CA SER A 138 18.09 -4.91 1.26
C SER A 138 18.04 -4.97 2.77
N PHE A 139 16.89 -5.32 3.32
CA PHE A 139 16.64 -5.36 4.75
C PHE A 139 16.35 -6.79 5.19
N PHE A 140 17.41 -7.54 5.50
CA PHE A 140 17.33 -8.95 5.87
C PHE A 140 16.91 -9.18 7.32
N ASN A 141 17.18 -8.24 8.22
CA ASN A 141 16.93 -8.40 9.65
C ASN A 141 15.51 -7.99 10.10
N GLY A 142 14.65 -7.62 9.15
CA GLY A 142 13.29 -7.17 9.41
C GLY A 142 13.22 -5.76 10.03
N PHE A 143 12.28 -4.97 9.53
CA PHE A 143 11.84 -3.76 10.22
C PHE A 143 10.78 -4.15 11.24
N PRO A 144 11.05 -4.08 12.54
CA PRO A 144 10.02 -4.29 13.53
C PRO A 144 9.01 -3.14 13.44
N ILE A 145 7.74 -3.50 13.39
CA ILE A 145 6.66 -2.52 13.51
C ILE A 145 6.46 -2.26 15.00
N PRO A 146 6.56 -1.00 15.46
CA PRO A 146 6.51 -0.68 16.88
C PRO A 146 5.23 -1.18 17.57
N GLY A 147 5.34 -1.46 18.85
CA GLY A 147 4.26 -1.97 19.68
C GLY A 147 3.91 -3.42 19.35
N GLU A 148 2.63 -3.70 19.23
CA GLU A 148 2.14 -5.05 18.87
C GLU A 148 2.10 -5.31 17.36
N GLY A 149 2.59 -4.38 16.54
CA GLY A 149 2.49 -4.42 15.07
C GLY A 149 1.16 -3.89 14.55
N VAL A 150 0.95 -3.99 13.22
CA VAL A 150 -0.25 -3.52 12.54
C VAL A 150 -1.24 -4.67 12.29
N ARG A 151 -2.52 -4.43 12.62
CA ARG A 151 -3.57 -5.44 12.48
C ARG A 151 -4.20 -5.39 11.10
N ALA A 152 -4.24 -6.54 10.43
CA ALA A 152 -5.08 -6.82 9.28
C ALA A 152 -6.33 -7.60 9.73
N TYR A 153 -7.50 -7.22 9.24
CA TYR A 153 -8.79 -7.84 9.59
C TYR A 153 -9.27 -8.84 8.56
N ASN A 154 -8.76 -8.72 7.33
CA ASN A 154 -9.18 -9.56 6.19
C ASN A 154 -8.05 -10.49 5.74
N GLY A 155 -6.89 -9.91 5.52
CA GLY A 155 -5.69 -10.58 5.05
C GLY A 155 -4.64 -9.57 4.66
N VAL A 156 -3.45 -10.03 4.35
CA VAL A 156 -2.32 -9.17 3.97
C VAL A 156 -1.93 -9.46 2.53
N TYR A 157 -2.08 -8.47 1.65
CA TYR A 157 -1.52 -8.46 0.32
C TYR A 157 -0.26 -7.59 0.31
N ALA A 158 0.87 -8.12 -0.14
CA ALA A 158 2.08 -7.37 -0.40
C ALA A 158 2.14 -6.98 -1.88
N TYR A 159 2.11 -5.68 -2.15
CA TYR A 159 2.39 -5.14 -3.47
C TYR A 159 3.76 -4.47 -3.45
N PHE A 160 4.63 -4.83 -4.39
CA PHE A 160 5.95 -4.24 -4.45
C PHE A 160 6.45 -4.06 -5.88
N VAL A 161 7.30 -3.06 -6.05
CA VAL A 161 7.92 -2.66 -7.32
C VAL A 161 9.43 -2.62 -7.10
N ASN A 162 10.18 -3.13 -8.06
CA ASN A 162 11.66 -3.17 -8.05
C ASN A 162 12.27 -3.83 -6.80
N LEU A 163 11.55 -4.78 -6.20
CA LEU A 163 12.06 -5.66 -5.16
C LEU A 163 12.07 -7.10 -5.68
N SER A 164 13.04 -7.89 -5.26
CA SER A 164 13.15 -9.30 -5.67
C SER A 164 12.43 -10.24 -4.72
N ALA A 165 12.21 -9.84 -3.48
CA ALA A 165 11.47 -10.62 -2.49
C ALA A 165 10.98 -9.74 -1.34
N ALA A 166 9.90 -10.18 -0.70
CA ALA A 166 9.39 -9.61 0.53
C ALA A 166 8.97 -10.70 1.52
N ASN A 167 9.17 -10.46 2.80
CA ASN A 167 8.70 -11.30 3.88
C ASN A 167 7.90 -10.48 4.88
N ILE A 168 6.87 -11.06 5.46
CA ILE A 168 6.24 -10.55 6.66
C ILE A 168 6.39 -11.56 7.80
N TYR A 169 6.54 -11.03 9.00
CA TYR A 169 6.51 -11.77 10.25
C TYR A 169 5.21 -11.44 10.97
N TYR A 170 4.43 -12.44 11.32
CA TYR A 170 3.07 -12.23 11.82
C TYR A 170 2.68 -13.25 12.90
N GLY A 171 1.61 -12.95 13.65
CA GLY A 171 1.08 -13.81 14.70
C GLY A 171 -0.13 -13.19 15.42
#